data_cdaa09925964fa83c2a5488e87bee856
#
_entry.id   cdaa09925964fa83c2a5488e87bee856
#
_cell.length_a   1.000
_cell.length_b   1.000
_cell.length_c   1.000
_cell.angle_alpha   90.00
_cell.angle_beta   90.00
_cell.angle_gamma   90.00
#
_symmetry.space_group_name_H-M   'P 1'
#
loop_
_entity.id
_entity.type
_entity.pdbx_description
1 polymer ?
#
loop_
_entity_poly.entity_id
_entity_poly.type
_entity_poly.pdbx_seq_one_letter_code
_entity_poly.pdbx_strand_id
1 'polypeptide(L)'
;MNRPIKIAQIGIGHNHASEKMRTVRAFPELFEVVGICEPDPAWRASRGTLDVYQGLPWLDEEALFNTPGLDAVMVETDVWNLTPVARRCIDRGLHVHMDKPAGEDLAEFTALLERARMRKRVLQLAYMYRYNPAIMYARDQVRRGALGELFAVDAVMSTEHSREYREWLRHFKGGAMYIFGCHLIDLVIGFLGRPLRVIPFLKRTGHEGVEVPDTTLAVLEYPRGISTVRVSSVEVNGYGRRQVVILGTQGSIEIKPIERPTVVTFAKGGGGDIYGDRKAVVELPPMNGRYDELLLDFARCVRGEKENPFDYEHELLIHKATLMASGFENITW
;
A
#
# COMPACT_ATOMS: atom_id res chain seq x y z
N MET A 1 -14.02 -13.15 -25.62
CA MET A 1 -13.17 -12.19 -24.87
C MET A 1 -14.08 -11.36 -23.99
N ASN A 2 -13.75 -11.22 -22.72
CA ASN A 2 -14.52 -10.35 -21.83
C ASN A 2 -14.34 -8.89 -22.30
N ARG A 3 -15.40 -8.06 -22.26
CA ARG A 3 -15.26 -6.63 -22.57
C ARG A 3 -14.29 -5.94 -21.58
N PRO A 4 -13.70 -4.81 -21.96
CA PRO A 4 -12.96 -3.98 -21.02
C PRO A 4 -13.83 -3.59 -19.82
N ILE A 5 -13.21 -3.46 -18.64
CA ILE A 5 -13.84 -2.95 -17.42
C ILE A 5 -14.02 -1.45 -17.60
N LYS A 6 -15.26 -0.97 -17.56
CA LYS A 6 -15.53 0.48 -17.51
C LYS A 6 -15.14 0.99 -16.13
N ILE A 7 -14.10 1.81 -16.10
CA ILE A 7 -13.53 2.34 -14.87
C ILE A 7 -13.52 3.86 -14.88
N ALA A 8 -13.81 4.46 -13.74
CA ALA A 8 -13.68 5.89 -13.52
C ALA A 8 -12.68 6.19 -12.40
N GLN A 9 -12.25 7.43 -12.28
CA GLN A 9 -11.44 7.87 -11.13
C GLN A 9 -12.17 8.97 -10.38
N ILE A 10 -12.25 8.86 -9.04
CA ILE A 10 -12.73 9.93 -8.15
C ILE A 10 -11.55 10.41 -7.31
N GLY A 11 -11.23 11.68 -7.48
CA GLY A 11 -10.08 12.33 -6.87
C GLY A 11 -8.82 12.28 -7.74
N ILE A 12 -8.04 13.35 -7.70
CA ILE A 12 -6.69 13.45 -8.26
C ILE A 12 -5.71 14.04 -7.24
N GLY A 13 -6.19 14.27 -6.01
CA GLY A 13 -5.41 14.85 -4.93
C GLY A 13 -4.37 13.91 -4.34
N HIS A 14 -4.58 12.60 -4.41
CA HIS A 14 -3.59 11.65 -3.94
C HIS A 14 -2.33 11.64 -4.82
N ASN A 15 -1.15 11.49 -4.21
CA ASN A 15 0.13 11.54 -4.93
C ASN A 15 0.32 10.40 -5.95
N HIS A 16 -0.46 9.33 -5.84
CA HIS A 16 -0.41 8.17 -6.74
C HIS A 16 -1.42 8.23 -7.88
N ALA A 17 -2.38 9.14 -7.83
CA ALA A 17 -3.52 9.22 -8.72
C ALA A 17 -3.15 9.23 -10.22
N SER A 18 -2.17 10.06 -10.59
CA SER A 18 -1.74 10.19 -11.99
C SER A 18 -1.00 8.95 -12.51
N GLU A 19 -0.22 8.28 -11.68
CA GLU A 19 0.49 7.06 -12.09
C GLU A 19 -0.49 5.90 -12.30
N LYS A 20 -1.50 5.77 -11.45
CA LYS A 20 -2.54 4.74 -11.62
C LYS A 20 -3.40 5.01 -12.86
N MET A 21 -3.76 6.27 -13.11
CA MET A 21 -4.44 6.63 -14.35
C MET A 21 -3.59 6.28 -15.58
N ARG A 22 -2.28 6.52 -15.53
CA ARG A 22 -1.36 6.11 -16.60
C ARG A 22 -1.39 4.61 -16.83
N THR A 23 -1.39 3.82 -15.75
CA THR A 23 -1.47 2.36 -15.83
C THR A 23 -2.77 1.91 -16.50
N VAL A 24 -3.94 2.34 -16.04
CA VAL A 24 -5.22 1.89 -16.66
C VAL A 24 -5.34 2.30 -18.12
N ARG A 25 -4.78 3.44 -18.50
CA ARG A 25 -4.74 3.89 -19.91
C ARG A 25 -3.72 3.12 -20.77
N ALA A 26 -2.72 2.51 -20.15
CA ALA A 26 -1.75 1.68 -20.86
C ALA A 26 -2.28 0.27 -21.22
N PHE A 27 -3.40 -0.17 -20.62
CA PHE A 27 -4.02 -1.47 -20.85
C PHE A 27 -5.47 -1.33 -21.35
N PRO A 28 -5.69 -0.77 -22.56
CA PRO A 28 -7.03 -0.50 -23.08
C PRO A 28 -7.86 -1.78 -23.38
N GLU A 29 -7.21 -2.92 -23.52
CA GLU A 29 -7.86 -4.23 -23.63
C GLU A 29 -8.48 -4.71 -22.31
N LEU A 30 -8.04 -4.15 -21.19
CA LEU A 30 -8.55 -4.48 -19.84
C LEU A 30 -9.45 -3.37 -19.29
N PHE A 31 -9.18 -2.11 -19.60
CA PHE A 31 -9.85 -0.96 -19.02
C PHE A 31 -10.33 0.04 -20.07
N GLU A 32 -11.57 0.47 -19.92
CA GLU A 32 -12.15 1.61 -20.61
C GLU A 32 -12.35 2.74 -19.58
N VAL A 33 -11.51 3.78 -19.63
CA VAL A 33 -11.65 4.93 -18.72
C VAL A 33 -12.79 5.81 -19.19
N VAL A 34 -13.88 5.87 -18.40
CA VAL A 34 -15.10 6.59 -18.80
C VAL A 34 -15.17 8.03 -18.28
N GLY A 35 -14.35 8.41 -17.32
CA GLY A 35 -14.31 9.78 -16.83
C GLY A 35 -13.58 9.95 -15.50
N ILE A 36 -13.47 11.22 -15.11
CA ILE A 36 -12.82 11.67 -13.88
C ILE A 36 -13.77 12.58 -13.13
N CYS A 37 -13.87 12.40 -11.82
CA CYS A 37 -14.53 13.32 -10.91
C CYS A 37 -13.49 13.89 -9.93
N GLU A 38 -13.30 15.20 -9.91
CA GLU A 38 -12.54 15.88 -8.86
C GLU A 38 -13.39 17.00 -8.29
N PRO A 39 -13.90 16.80 -7.06
CA PRO A 39 -14.77 17.79 -6.43
C PRO A 39 -14.03 19.03 -5.91
N ASP A 40 -12.72 18.90 -5.63
CA ASP A 40 -11.91 20.03 -5.16
C ASP A 40 -11.36 20.83 -6.36
N PRO A 41 -11.80 22.10 -6.53
CA PRO A 41 -11.33 22.93 -7.62
C PRO A 41 -9.82 23.23 -7.55
N ALA A 42 -9.22 23.23 -6.38
CA ALA A 42 -7.77 23.45 -6.21
C ALA A 42 -6.96 22.28 -6.77
N TRP A 43 -7.37 21.02 -6.49
CA TRP A 43 -6.74 19.87 -7.11
C TRP A 43 -6.97 19.82 -8.61
N ARG A 44 -8.18 20.14 -9.05
CA ARG A 44 -8.47 20.22 -10.49
C ARG A 44 -7.61 21.26 -11.20
N ALA A 45 -7.43 22.43 -10.61
CA ALA A 45 -6.59 23.49 -11.18
C ALA A 45 -5.10 23.11 -11.21
N SER A 46 -4.58 22.49 -10.14
CA SER A 46 -3.15 22.19 -10.01
C SER A 46 -2.70 20.92 -10.75
N ARG A 47 -3.55 19.89 -10.84
CA ARG A 47 -3.19 18.57 -11.38
C ARG A 47 -4.02 18.15 -12.59
N GLY A 48 -5.18 18.75 -12.84
CA GLY A 48 -6.09 18.38 -13.92
C GLY A 48 -5.51 18.60 -15.33
N THR A 49 -4.46 19.39 -15.45
CA THR A 49 -3.75 19.67 -16.72
C THR A 49 -2.68 18.63 -17.07
N LEU A 50 -2.42 17.66 -16.20
CA LEU A 50 -1.43 16.60 -16.47
C LEU A 50 -1.84 15.80 -17.72
N ASP A 51 -0.87 15.43 -18.53
CA ASP A 51 -1.07 14.70 -19.80
C ASP A 51 -1.94 13.45 -19.65
N VAL A 52 -1.78 12.77 -18.50
CA VAL A 52 -2.51 11.54 -18.19
C VAL A 52 -4.03 11.72 -18.11
N TYR A 53 -4.51 12.95 -17.90
CA TYR A 53 -5.94 13.28 -17.84
C TYR A 53 -6.49 13.89 -19.11
N GLN A 54 -5.62 14.20 -20.09
CA GLN A 54 -6.04 14.83 -21.33
C GLN A 54 -6.98 13.91 -22.15
N GLY A 55 -8.03 14.54 -22.71
CA GLY A 55 -9.04 13.85 -23.53
C GLY A 55 -10.06 13.01 -22.73
N LEU A 56 -9.97 12.97 -21.39
CA LEU A 56 -10.95 12.28 -20.55
C LEU A 56 -12.08 13.24 -20.16
N PRO A 57 -13.35 12.77 -20.09
CA PRO A 57 -14.47 13.57 -19.60
C PRO A 57 -14.30 13.91 -18.10
N TRP A 58 -14.55 15.17 -17.76
CA TRP A 58 -14.69 15.60 -16.37
C TRP A 58 -16.17 15.61 -16.00
N LEU A 59 -16.53 14.78 -15.03
CA LEU A 59 -17.90 14.55 -14.59
C LEU A 59 -18.05 15.00 -13.13
N ASP A 60 -19.24 15.38 -12.74
CA ASP A 60 -19.60 15.38 -11.32
C ASP A 60 -19.86 13.95 -10.85
N GLU A 61 -19.94 13.75 -9.53
CA GLU A 61 -20.07 12.41 -8.96
C GLU A 61 -21.39 11.73 -9.38
N GLU A 62 -22.47 12.47 -9.55
CA GLU A 62 -23.76 11.91 -9.95
C GLU A 62 -23.75 11.46 -11.41
N ALA A 63 -23.24 12.28 -12.31
CA ALA A 63 -23.08 11.93 -13.71
C ALA A 63 -22.15 10.70 -13.87
N LEU A 64 -21.05 10.65 -13.08
CA LEU A 64 -20.15 9.51 -13.07
C LEU A 64 -20.88 8.22 -12.65
N PHE A 65 -21.62 8.24 -11.55
CA PHE A 65 -22.35 7.07 -11.08
C PHE A 65 -23.48 6.63 -12.01
N ASN A 66 -24.03 7.55 -12.81
CA ASN A 66 -25.06 7.27 -13.80
C ASN A 66 -24.49 6.87 -15.17
N THR A 67 -23.14 6.75 -15.30
CA THR A 67 -22.52 6.30 -16.54
C THR A 67 -22.94 4.86 -16.87
N PRO A 68 -23.52 4.60 -18.05
CA PRO A 68 -24.02 3.27 -18.38
C PRO A 68 -22.93 2.21 -18.40
N GLY A 69 -23.12 1.17 -17.58
CA GLY A 69 -22.22 0.02 -17.49
C GLY A 69 -20.91 0.30 -16.77
N LEU A 70 -20.82 1.35 -15.95
CA LEU A 70 -19.69 1.56 -15.03
C LEU A 70 -19.53 0.33 -14.11
N ASP A 71 -18.34 -0.26 -14.08
CA ASP A 71 -18.04 -1.47 -13.31
C ASP A 71 -17.24 -1.16 -12.04
N ALA A 72 -16.31 -0.21 -12.13
CA ALA A 72 -15.32 0.03 -11.09
C ALA A 72 -14.92 1.50 -10.96
N VAL A 73 -14.38 1.87 -9.80
CA VAL A 73 -13.84 3.20 -9.53
C VAL A 73 -12.48 3.09 -8.85
N MET A 74 -11.52 3.90 -9.30
CA MET A 74 -10.31 4.22 -8.55
C MET A 74 -10.60 5.41 -7.64
N VAL A 75 -10.40 5.25 -6.32
CA VAL A 75 -10.60 6.31 -5.34
C VAL A 75 -9.24 6.86 -4.93
N GLU A 76 -8.97 8.10 -5.37
CA GLU A 76 -7.65 8.76 -5.30
C GLU A 76 -7.74 10.17 -4.69
N THR A 77 -8.65 10.33 -3.74
CA THR A 77 -8.86 11.59 -3.01
C THR A 77 -7.77 11.82 -1.96
N ASP A 78 -7.88 12.92 -1.23
CA ASP A 78 -7.14 13.07 0.03
C ASP A 78 -7.44 11.91 0.98
N VAL A 79 -6.46 11.57 1.82
CA VAL A 79 -6.50 10.36 2.69
C VAL A 79 -7.75 10.30 3.57
N TRP A 80 -8.18 11.42 4.13
CA TRP A 80 -9.39 11.49 4.98
C TRP A 80 -10.72 11.30 4.22
N ASN A 81 -10.70 11.42 2.89
CA ASN A 81 -11.88 11.22 2.04
C ASN A 81 -11.92 9.85 1.35
N LEU A 82 -10.87 9.02 1.48
CA LEU A 82 -10.79 7.72 0.79
C LEU A 82 -11.95 6.80 1.17
N THR A 83 -12.12 6.51 2.46
CA THR A 83 -13.15 5.60 2.95
C THR A 83 -14.58 6.11 2.70
N PRO A 84 -14.93 7.38 2.96
CA PRO A 84 -16.25 7.90 2.64
C PRO A 84 -16.62 7.82 1.15
N VAL A 85 -15.67 8.12 0.26
CA VAL A 85 -15.89 8.02 -1.19
C VAL A 85 -16.01 6.56 -1.63
N ALA A 86 -15.12 5.70 -1.17
CA ALA A 86 -15.18 4.25 -1.47
C ALA A 86 -16.52 3.64 -1.04
N ARG A 87 -17.03 4.05 0.12
CA ARG A 87 -18.35 3.60 0.61
C ARG A 87 -19.47 3.98 -0.35
N ARG A 88 -19.49 5.23 -0.85
CA ARG A 88 -20.50 5.65 -1.84
C ARG A 88 -20.42 4.83 -3.12
N CYS A 89 -19.21 4.53 -3.60
CA CYS A 89 -19.00 3.67 -4.77
C CYS A 89 -19.54 2.24 -4.53
N ILE A 90 -19.21 1.64 -3.38
CA ILE A 90 -19.73 0.31 -3.00
C ILE A 90 -21.27 0.32 -2.89
N ASP A 91 -21.85 1.39 -2.37
CA ASP A 91 -23.30 1.54 -2.27
C ASP A 91 -24.00 1.63 -3.62
N ARG A 92 -23.31 2.10 -4.66
CA ARG A 92 -23.76 2.06 -6.06
C ARG A 92 -23.53 0.71 -6.75
N GLY A 93 -22.95 -0.25 -6.03
CA GLY A 93 -22.67 -1.60 -6.57
C GLY A 93 -21.42 -1.69 -7.42
N LEU A 94 -20.48 -0.75 -7.28
CA LEU A 94 -19.24 -0.68 -8.03
C LEU A 94 -18.12 -1.45 -7.32
N HIS A 95 -17.18 -1.99 -8.06
CA HIS A 95 -15.90 -2.46 -7.54
C HIS A 95 -14.99 -1.27 -7.27
N VAL A 96 -14.14 -1.36 -6.26
CA VAL A 96 -13.31 -0.22 -5.83
C VAL A 96 -11.86 -0.61 -5.70
N HIS A 97 -10.99 0.15 -6.37
CA HIS A 97 -9.58 0.25 -6.07
C HIS A 97 -9.37 1.55 -5.28
N MET A 98 -8.96 1.46 -4.03
CA MET A 98 -8.83 2.61 -3.14
C MET A 98 -7.38 2.81 -2.73
N ASP A 99 -6.88 4.05 -2.71
CA ASP A 99 -5.55 4.31 -2.15
C ASP A 99 -5.51 4.06 -0.63
N LYS A 100 -4.34 4.07 -0.08
CA LYS A 100 -4.02 3.78 1.31
C LYS A 100 -3.41 5.02 2.01
N PRO A 101 -3.41 5.10 3.32
CA PRO A 101 -4.16 4.30 4.30
C PRO A 101 -5.65 4.66 4.31
N ALA A 102 -6.46 3.79 4.91
CA ALA A 102 -7.92 3.85 4.81
C ALA A 102 -8.63 4.89 5.72
N GLY A 103 -7.94 5.96 6.11
CA GLY A 103 -8.48 6.92 7.08
C GLY A 103 -8.17 6.52 8.53
N GLU A 104 -8.44 7.40 9.48
CA GLU A 104 -8.14 7.16 10.91
C GLU A 104 -9.33 6.59 11.69
N ASP A 105 -10.51 6.54 11.08
CA ASP A 105 -11.73 5.98 11.68
C ASP A 105 -11.85 4.48 11.39
N LEU A 106 -11.50 3.67 12.39
CA LEU A 106 -11.59 2.20 12.30
C LEU A 106 -13.03 1.72 12.09
N ALA A 107 -14.02 2.38 12.71
CA ALA A 107 -15.41 1.95 12.62
C ALA A 107 -15.95 2.21 11.20
N GLU A 108 -15.61 3.35 10.62
CA GLU A 108 -15.99 3.69 9.24
C GLU A 108 -15.37 2.71 8.24
N PHE A 109 -14.08 2.39 8.39
CA PHE A 109 -13.42 1.41 7.51
C PHE A 109 -13.98 0.00 7.69
N THR A 110 -14.24 -0.43 8.92
CA THR A 110 -14.89 -1.72 9.18
C THR A 110 -16.25 -1.81 8.49
N ALA A 111 -17.07 -0.76 8.61
CA ALA A 111 -18.39 -0.70 7.95
C ALA A 111 -18.25 -0.74 6.40
N LEU A 112 -17.22 -0.11 5.83
CA LEU A 112 -16.94 -0.21 4.40
C LEU A 112 -16.63 -1.65 3.96
N LEU A 113 -15.76 -2.36 4.71
CA LEU A 113 -15.41 -3.76 4.42
C LEU A 113 -16.64 -4.69 4.49
N GLU A 114 -17.47 -4.54 5.53
CA GLU A 114 -18.71 -5.30 5.68
C GLU A 114 -19.68 -5.02 4.52
N ARG A 115 -19.79 -3.76 4.11
CA ARG A 115 -20.64 -3.36 2.99
C ARG A 115 -20.16 -3.96 1.67
N ALA A 116 -18.85 -3.93 1.41
CA ALA A 116 -18.23 -4.54 0.22
C ALA A 116 -18.49 -6.05 0.19
N ARG A 117 -18.37 -6.72 1.35
CA ARG A 117 -18.67 -8.15 1.51
C ARG A 117 -20.13 -8.46 1.19
N MET A 118 -21.08 -7.74 1.82
CA MET A 118 -22.51 -7.96 1.59
C MET A 118 -22.92 -7.78 0.14
N ARG A 119 -22.28 -6.81 -0.55
CA ARG A 119 -22.56 -6.53 -1.95
C ARG A 119 -21.72 -7.36 -2.92
N LYS A 120 -20.84 -8.21 -2.43
CA LYS A 120 -19.91 -9.03 -3.21
C LYS A 120 -19.10 -8.18 -4.20
N ARG A 121 -18.56 -7.05 -3.73
CA ARG A 121 -17.74 -6.14 -4.54
C ARG A 121 -16.30 -6.23 -4.14
N VAL A 122 -15.42 -6.28 -5.12
CA VAL A 122 -13.98 -6.18 -4.87
C VAL A 122 -13.68 -4.81 -4.26
N LEU A 123 -13.03 -4.80 -3.12
CA LEU A 123 -12.37 -3.63 -2.54
C LEU A 123 -10.90 -3.99 -2.41
N GLN A 124 -10.05 -3.32 -3.16
CA GLN A 124 -8.60 -3.53 -3.16
C GLN A 124 -7.92 -2.26 -2.67
N LEU A 125 -7.10 -2.36 -1.62
CA LEU A 125 -6.25 -1.27 -1.19
C LEU A 125 -4.92 -1.25 -1.95
N ALA A 126 -4.44 -0.06 -2.26
CA ALA A 126 -3.28 0.17 -3.12
C ALA A 126 -1.94 -0.05 -2.40
N TYR A 127 -1.76 -1.17 -1.75
CA TYR A 127 -0.48 -1.59 -1.19
C TYR A 127 0.44 -2.13 -2.28
N MET A 128 1.09 -1.24 -3.02
CA MET A 128 1.86 -1.54 -4.24
C MET A 128 2.98 -2.56 -4.03
N TYR A 129 3.58 -2.64 -2.86
CA TYR A 129 4.65 -3.60 -2.59
C TYR A 129 4.18 -5.06 -2.58
N ARG A 130 2.88 -5.32 -2.47
CA ARG A 130 2.33 -6.66 -2.59
C ARG A 130 2.71 -7.35 -3.90
N TYR A 131 2.90 -6.56 -4.95
CA TYR A 131 3.19 -7.00 -6.32
C TYR A 131 4.60 -6.61 -6.80
N ASN A 132 5.44 -6.10 -5.90
CA ASN A 132 6.84 -5.85 -6.21
C ASN A 132 7.54 -7.19 -6.50
N PRO A 133 8.28 -7.34 -7.62
CA PRO A 133 8.93 -8.61 -8.01
C PRO A 133 9.80 -9.22 -6.91
N ALA A 134 10.52 -8.40 -6.14
CA ALA A 134 11.35 -8.87 -5.04
C ALA A 134 10.51 -9.44 -3.87
N ILE A 135 9.40 -8.79 -3.55
CA ILE A 135 8.47 -9.28 -2.53
C ILE A 135 7.77 -10.56 -3.00
N MET A 136 7.38 -10.63 -4.27
CA MET A 136 6.79 -11.84 -4.85
C MET A 136 7.78 -13.00 -4.85
N TYR A 137 9.05 -12.75 -5.21
CA TYR A 137 10.13 -13.73 -5.08
C TYR A 137 10.28 -14.22 -3.62
N ALA A 138 10.35 -13.30 -2.67
CA ALA A 138 10.48 -13.66 -1.26
C ALA A 138 9.30 -14.52 -0.77
N ARG A 139 8.06 -14.16 -1.13
CA ARG A 139 6.87 -14.98 -0.84
C ARG A 139 6.93 -16.37 -1.43
N ASP A 140 7.44 -16.50 -2.66
CA ASP A 140 7.63 -17.79 -3.30
C ASP A 140 8.66 -18.64 -2.55
N GLN A 141 9.80 -18.06 -2.17
CA GLN A 141 10.82 -18.77 -1.37
C GLN A 141 10.29 -19.23 0.00
N VAL A 142 9.48 -18.38 0.66
CA VAL A 142 8.82 -18.73 1.93
C VAL A 142 7.85 -19.92 1.72
N ARG A 143 7.01 -19.86 0.69
CA ARG A 143 6.08 -20.96 0.36
C ARG A 143 6.78 -22.28 0.06
N ARG A 144 7.95 -22.23 -0.56
CA ARG A 144 8.81 -23.40 -0.83
C ARG A 144 9.55 -23.92 0.40
N GLY A 145 9.44 -23.24 1.54
CA GLY A 145 10.13 -23.60 2.76
C GLY A 145 11.64 -23.28 2.77
N ALA A 146 12.13 -22.48 1.79
CA ALA A 146 13.55 -22.21 1.63
C ALA A 146 14.18 -21.44 2.80
N LEU A 147 13.37 -20.72 3.60
CA LEU A 147 13.81 -20.00 4.78
C LEU A 147 13.59 -20.79 6.09
N GLY A 148 12.92 -21.94 6.04
CA GLY A 148 12.48 -22.65 7.26
C GLY A 148 11.37 -21.90 7.99
N GLU A 149 11.31 -21.99 9.33
CA GLU A 149 10.36 -21.22 10.13
C GLU A 149 10.77 -19.75 10.19
N LEU A 150 9.85 -18.85 9.81
CA LEU A 150 10.08 -17.43 9.93
C LEU A 150 9.95 -16.97 11.38
N PHE A 151 10.84 -16.08 11.81
CA PHE A 151 10.81 -15.53 13.15
C PHE A 151 10.90 -13.99 13.22
N ALA A 152 11.35 -13.33 12.15
CA ALA A 152 11.36 -11.87 12.09
C ALA A 152 11.26 -11.34 10.64
N VAL A 153 10.66 -10.17 10.52
CA VAL A 153 10.70 -9.32 9.32
C VAL A 153 10.99 -7.91 9.76
N ASP A 154 12.14 -7.38 9.35
CA ASP A 154 12.54 -6.01 9.65
C ASP A 154 12.42 -5.14 8.41
N ALA A 155 11.70 -4.03 8.52
CA ALA A 155 11.41 -3.18 7.39
C ALA A 155 11.68 -1.70 7.68
N VAL A 156 12.27 -1.01 6.71
CA VAL A 156 12.61 0.42 6.80
C VAL A 156 12.09 1.14 5.57
N MET A 157 11.40 2.27 5.79
CA MET A 157 10.98 3.20 4.74
C MET A 157 11.32 4.62 5.19
N SER A 158 12.47 5.10 4.77
CA SER A 158 12.93 6.44 5.09
C SER A 158 13.01 7.31 3.84
N THR A 159 12.79 8.60 4.01
CA THR A 159 12.89 9.59 2.93
C THR A 159 13.22 10.95 3.56
N GLU A 160 14.03 11.74 2.89
CA GLU A 160 14.19 13.16 3.19
C GLU A 160 13.04 13.92 2.51
N HIS A 161 11.99 14.19 3.27
CA HIS A 161 10.84 14.96 2.79
C HIS A 161 11.01 16.46 3.03
N SER A 162 10.48 17.28 2.13
CA SER A 162 10.47 18.73 2.29
C SER A 162 9.70 19.15 3.55
N ARG A 163 9.95 20.39 3.99
CA ARG A 163 9.23 20.98 5.11
C ARG A 163 7.72 20.96 4.88
N GLU A 164 7.26 21.38 3.70
CA GLU A 164 5.83 21.44 3.34
C GLU A 164 5.17 20.06 3.44
N TYR A 165 5.87 19.03 2.97
CA TYR A 165 5.35 17.66 3.07
C TYR A 165 5.27 17.19 4.52
N ARG A 166 6.24 17.54 5.37
CA ARG A 166 6.21 17.20 6.80
C ARG A 166 5.13 17.99 7.55
N GLU A 167 4.87 19.26 7.17
CA GLU A 167 3.73 20.01 7.67
C GLU A 167 2.40 19.33 7.32
N TRP A 168 2.26 18.79 6.09
CA TRP A 168 1.09 18.02 5.70
C TRP A 168 0.93 16.74 6.53
N LEU A 169 2.01 16.05 6.89
CA LEU A 169 1.96 14.85 7.76
C LEU A 169 1.36 15.13 9.15
N ARG A 170 1.32 16.38 9.61
CA ARG A 170 0.70 16.76 10.89
C ARG A 170 -0.81 16.51 10.95
N HIS A 171 -1.47 16.38 9.81
CA HIS A 171 -2.89 16.03 9.75
C HIS A 171 -3.18 14.61 10.24
N PHE A 172 -2.14 13.78 10.41
CA PHE A 172 -2.28 12.38 10.81
C PHE A 172 -1.60 12.09 12.14
N LYS A 173 -2.30 11.39 13.04
CA LYS A 173 -1.82 11.10 14.40
C LYS A 173 -0.44 10.43 14.40
N GLY A 174 -0.21 9.45 13.56
CA GLY A 174 1.06 8.74 13.44
C GLY A 174 2.09 9.40 12.55
N GLY A 175 1.76 10.53 11.88
CA GLY A 175 2.64 11.20 10.96
C GLY A 175 3.22 10.27 9.90
N ALA A 176 4.56 10.17 9.85
CA ALA A 176 5.26 9.32 8.88
C ALA A 176 4.91 7.82 9.04
N MET A 177 4.69 7.32 10.26
CA MET A 177 4.30 5.92 10.47
C MET A 177 2.97 5.61 9.81
N TYR A 178 1.97 6.48 9.94
CA TYR A 178 0.66 6.27 9.36
C TYR A 178 0.70 6.23 7.83
N ILE A 179 1.34 7.21 7.20
CA ILE A 179 1.34 7.38 5.74
C ILE A 179 2.26 6.39 5.01
N PHE A 180 3.43 6.08 5.59
CA PHE A 180 4.43 5.22 4.96
C PHE A 180 4.55 3.86 5.62
N GLY A 181 4.48 3.81 6.96
CA GLY A 181 4.61 2.58 7.72
C GLY A 181 3.54 1.54 7.39
N CYS A 182 2.35 1.97 6.96
CA CYS A 182 1.26 1.08 6.53
C CYS A 182 1.70 0.08 5.43
N HIS A 183 2.55 0.50 4.49
CA HIS A 183 3.11 -0.40 3.48
C HIS A 183 3.99 -1.50 4.06
N LEU A 184 4.78 -1.15 5.07
CA LEU A 184 5.69 -2.09 5.70
C LEU A 184 4.97 -3.03 6.67
N ILE A 185 3.97 -2.51 7.39
CA ILE A 185 3.09 -3.31 8.25
C ILE A 185 2.35 -4.36 7.41
N ASP A 186 1.85 -3.98 6.23
CA ASP A 186 1.27 -4.91 5.27
C ASP A 186 2.23 -6.05 4.90
N LEU A 187 3.51 -5.73 4.64
CA LEU A 187 4.51 -6.75 4.32
C LEU A 187 4.82 -7.65 5.52
N VAL A 188 5.06 -7.07 6.70
CA VAL A 188 5.37 -7.85 7.91
C VAL A 188 4.23 -8.82 8.23
N ILE A 189 2.98 -8.33 8.24
CA ILE A 189 1.80 -9.17 8.48
C ILE A 189 1.57 -10.16 7.35
N GLY A 190 1.86 -9.77 6.11
CA GLY A 190 1.78 -10.66 4.95
C GLY A 190 2.71 -11.88 5.01
N PHE A 191 3.83 -11.78 5.75
CA PHE A 191 4.76 -12.88 5.98
C PHE A 191 4.49 -13.65 7.27
N LEU A 192 4.15 -12.96 8.37
CA LEU A 192 4.10 -13.54 9.72
C LEU A 192 2.68 -13.68 10.29
N GLY A 193 1.69 -13.13 9.61
CA GLY A 193 0.31 -13.10 10.11
C GLY A 193 0.10 -12.09 11.25
N ARG A 194 -0.94 -12.30 12.04
CA ARG A 194 -1.33 -11.40 13.13
C ARG A 194 -0.32 -11.43 14.27
N PRO A 195 0.24 -10.26 14.68
CA PRO A 195 1.09 -10.17 15.86
C PRO A 195 0.28 -10.29 17.16
N LEU A 196 0.95 -10.61 18.26
CA LEU A 196 0.37 -10.55 19.62
C LEU A 196 0.11 -9.11 20.05
N ARG A 197 1.08 -8.23 19.78
CA ARG A 197 1.03 -6.80 20.12
C ARG A 197 1.74 -5.97 19.05
N VAL A 198 1.33 -4.70 18.94
CA VAL A 198 2.02 -3.67 18.19
C VAL A 198 2.35 -2.53 19.15
N ILE A 199 3.63 -2.18 19.28
CA ILE A 199 4.14 -1.19 20.25
C ILE A 199 4.74 -0.03 19.47
N PRO A 200 4.12 1.17 19.48
CA PRO A 200 4.62 2.35 18.77
C PRO A 200 5.66 3.13 19.56
N PHE A 201 6.67 3.64 18.86
CA PHE A 201 7.62 4.63 19.33
C PHE A 201 7.60 5.80 18.34
N LEU A 202 6.95 6.90 18.71
CA LEU A 202 6.74 8.06 17.86
C LEU A 202 7.53 9.24 18.44
N LYS A 203 8.56 9.68 17.70
CA LYS A 203 9.41 10.81 18.10
C LYS A 203 9.34 11.91 17.05
N ARG A 204 9.56 13.12 17.51
CA ARG A 204 9.63 14.34 16.72
C ARG A 204 11.04 14.89 16.83
N THR A 205 11.70 15.15 15.70
CA THR A 205 13.02 15.76 15.72
C THR A 205 12.95 17.27 15.90
N GLY A 206 11.81 17.89 15.60
CA GLY A 206 11.67 19.34 15.54
C GLY A 206 12.45 19.98 14.38
N HIS A 207 12.90 19.16 13.41
CA HIS A 207 13.66 19.63 12.28
C HIS A 207 12.89 20.71 11.50
N GLU A 208 13.55 21.86 11.23
CA GLU A 208 12.94 23.05 10.60
C GLU A 208 11.68 23.58 11.33
N GLY A 209 11.56 23.31 12.63
CA GLY A 209 10.42 23.75 13.44
C GLY A 209 9.12 22.97 13.19
N VAL A 210 9.16 21.83 12.49
CA VAL A 210 7.98 21.02 12.22
C VAL A 210 7.77 20.00 13.32
N GLU A 211 6.65 20.12 14.03
CA GLU A 211 6.27 19.26 15.14
C GLU A 211 5.34 18.12 14.68
N VAL A 212 5.93 17.08 14.08
CA VAL A 212 5.25 15.87 13.61
C VAL A 212 6.04 14.60 13.99
N PRO A 213 5.41 13.43 14.21
CA PRO A 213 6.14 12.17 14.30
C PRO A 213 6.89 11.89 12.99
N ASP A 214 8.17 12.22 12.95
CA ASP A 214 9.03 12.16 11.75
C ASP A 214 10.16 11.14 11.85
N THR A 215 10.41 10.60 13.06
CA THR A 215 11.27 9.46 13.31
C THR A 215 10.53 8.46 14.20
N THR A 216 10.11 7.35 13.59
CA THR A 216 9.14 6.45 14.20
C THR A 216 9.60 5.00 14.07
N LEU A 217 9.21 4.18 15.06
CA LEU A 217 9.45 2.74 15.09
C LEU A 217 8.19 2.06 15.63
N ALA A 218 7.74 0.99 15.00
CA ALA A 218 6.78 0.06 15.57
C ALA A 218 7.46 -1.30 15.77
N VAL A 219 7.24 -1.91 16.94
CA VAL A 219 7.63 -3.27 17.25
C VAL A 219 6.40 -4.15 17.19
N LEU A 220 6.44 -5.19 16.37
CA LEU A 220 5.40 -6.19 16.24
C LEU A 220 5.88 -7.48 16.94
N GLU A 221 5.23 -7.84 18.04
CA GLU A 221 5.58 -9.01 18.82
C GLU A 221 4.83 -10.24 18.33
N TYR A 222 5.56 -11.33 18.16
CA TYR A 222 5.04 -12.65 17.80
C TYR A 222 5.40 -13.69 18.85
N PRO A 223 4.75 -14.88 18.90
CA PRO A 223 5.05 -15.89 19.93
C PRO A 223 6.51 -16.34 19.99
N ARG A 224 7.22 -16.28 18.85
CA ARG A 224 8.60 -16.76 18.72
C ARG A 224 9.56 -15.73 18.12
N GLY A 225 9.14 -14.48 18.00
CA GLY A 225 9.96 -13.47 17.35
C GLY A 225 9.47 -12.06 17.52
N ILE A 226 10.27 -11.15 17.03
CA ILE A 226 10.00 -9.71 17.04
C ILE A 226 10.31 -9.18 15.67
N SER A 227 9.40 -8.37 15.13
CA SER A 227 9.58 -7.64 13.88
C SER A 227 9.57 -6.15 14.11
N THR A 228 10.26 -5.41 13.24
CA THR A 228 10.34 -3.95 13.35
C THR A 228 9.93 -3.27 12.05
N VAL A 229 9.20 -2.16 12.21
CA VAL A 229 8.85 -1.24 11.12
C VAL A 229 9.39 0.13 11.49
N ARG A 230 10.39 0.61 10.77
CA ARG A 230 10.99 1.93 10.98
C ARG A 230 10.65 2.88 9.84
N VAL A 231 10.24 4.08 10.18
CA VAL A 231 9.99 5.15 9.21
C VAL A 231 10.62 6.45 9.69
N SER A 232 11.29 7.15 8.78
CA SER A 232 11.75 8.52 9.01
C SER A 232 11.42 9.39 7.79
N SER A 233 10.95 10.60 8.04
CA SER A 233 10.71 11.62 7.01
C SER A 233 11.79 12.72 6.95
N VAL A 234 12.87 12.56 7.73
CA VAL A 234 13.99 13.50 7.81
C VAL A 234 15.35 12.83 7.56
N GLU A 235 15.36 11.59 7.10
CA GLU A 235 16.60 10.85 6.89
C GLU A 235 17.23 11.25 5.57
N VAL A 236 18.40 11.92 5.63
CA VAL A 236 19.20 12.29 4.46
C VAL A 236 19.55 11.05 3.64
N ASN A 237 19.29 11.08 2.33
CA ASN A 237 19.45 9.94 1.43
C ASN A 237 18.71 8.67 1.88
N GLY A 238 17.61 8.84 2.64
CA GLY A 238 16.86 7.74 3.23
C GLY A 238 16.21 6.80 2.22
N TYR A 239 15.95 7.28 0.99
CA TYR A 239 15.37 6.45 -0.06
C TYR A 239 16.22 5.19 -0.37
N GLY A 240 17.54 5.33 -0.45
CA GLY A 240 18.46 4.21 -0.70
C GLY A 240 18.53 3.21 0.47
N ARG A 241 17.97 3.56 1.63
CA ARG A 241 17.90 2.70 2.82
C ARG A 241 16.58 1.98 3.01
N ARG A 242 15.62 2.19 2.10
CA ARG A 242 14.36 1.44 2.12
C ARG A 242 14.65 -0.04 1.95
N GLN A 243 14.24 -0.86 2.91
CA GLN A 243 14.58 -2.27 2.91
C GLN A 243 13.53 -3.12 3.58
N VAL A 244 13.53 -4.41 3.22
CA VAL A 244 12.85 -5.48 3.95
C VAL A 244 13.84 -6.64 4.12
N VAL A 245 14.00 -7.09 5.36
CA VAL A 245 14.82 -8.26 5.70
C VAL A 245 13.91 -9.31 6.30
N ILE A 246 13.88 -10.50 5.70
CA ILE A 246 13.04 -11.62 6.11
C ILE A 246 13.96 -12.69 6.67
N LEU A 247 13.75 -13.06 7.92
CA LEU A 247 14.63 -13.98 8.68
C LEU A 247 13.89 -15.27 9.02
N GLY A 248 14.49 -16.38 8.62
CA GLY A 248 14.03 -17.72 8.94
C GLY A 248 15.16 -18.60 9.45
N THR A 249 14.80 -19.76 10.02
CA THR A 249 15.75 -20.69 10.66
C THR A 249 16.71 -21.37 9.67
N GLN A 250 16.39 -21.35 8.37
CA GLN A 250 17.20 -22.00 7.32
C GLN A 250 17.70 -21.03 6.25
N GLY A 251 17.33 -19.76 6.32
CA GLY A 251 17.76 -18.76 5.37
C GLY A 251 17.24 -17.37 5.67
N SER A 252 17.78 -16.39 4.97
CA SER A 252 17.33 -15.00 5.04
C SER A 252 17.32 -14.37 3.66
N ILE A 253 16.40 -13.43 3.47
CA ILE A 253 16.32 -12.60 2.27
C ILE A 253 16.42 -11.14 2.70
N GLU A 254 17.30 -10.40 2.04
CA GLU A 254 17.39 -8.95 2.17
C GLU A 254 17.04 -8.31 0.82
N ILE A 255 16.12 -7.35 0.86
CA ILE A 255 15.70 -6.54 -0.29
C ILE A 255 16.09 -5.10 0.03
N LYS A 256 17.11 -4.58 -0.66
CA LYS A 256 17.66 -3.24 -0.40
C LYS A 256 18.40 -2.67 -1.61
N PRO A 257 18.01 -1.51 -2.16
CA PRO A 257 16.74 -0.85 -1.85
C PRO A 257 15.55 -1.67 -2.34
N ILE A 258 14.37 -1.42 -1.76
CA ILE A 258 13.12 -2.08 -2.16
C ILE A 258 12.61 -1.59 -3.52
N GLU A 259 13.00 -0.37 -3.91
CA GLU A 259 12.67 0.25 -5.20
C GLU A 259 13.94 0.79 -5.88
N ARG A 260 13.95 0.73 -7.16
CA ARG A 260 14.83 1.28 -8.21
C ARG A 260 16.24 1.76 -7.80
N PRO A 261 17.25 0.98 -8.07
CA PRO A 261 17.17 -0.40 -8.54
C PRO A 261 16.93 -1.33 -7.36
N THR A 262 15.97 -2.24 -7.47
CA THR A 262 15.75 -3.24 -6.43
C THR A 262 16.89 -4.25 -6.43
N VAL A 263 17.49 -4.47 -5.26
CA VAL A 263 18.53 -5.50 -5.07
C VAL A 263 18.04 -6.51 -4.07
N VAL A 264 18.11 -7.79 -4.42
CA VAL A 264 17.73 -8.91 -3.57
C VAL A 264 18.96 -9.76 -3.30
N THR A 265 19.19 -10.07 -2.03
CA THR A 265 20.17 -11.08 -1.65
C THR A 265 19.51 -12.19 -0.86
N PHE A 266 19.94 -13.42 -1.09
CA PHE A 266 19.49 -14.61 -0.39
C PHE A 266 20.69 -15.29 0.27
N ALA A 267 20.58 -15.57 1.57
CA ALA A 267 21.55 -16.35 2.31
C ALA A 267 20.90 -17.65 2.79
N LYS A 268 21.52 -18.79 2.44
CA LYS A 268 21.08 -20.12 2.89
C LYS A 268 21.80 -20.51 4.17
N GLY A 269 21.08 -21.04 5.13
CA GLY A 269 21.62 -21.60 6.36
C GLY A 269 22.39 -22.91 6.12
N GLY A 270 23.14 -23.36 7.12
CA GLY A 270 23.85 -24.66 7.17
C GLY A 270 25.33 -24.55 6.83
N GLY A 271 26.17 -24.95 7.78
CA GLY A 271 27.61 -25.23 7.70
C GLY A 271 28.53 -24.09 7.25
N GLY A 272 29.80 -24.18 7.56
CA GLY A 272 30.84 -23.27 7.09
C GLY A 272 31.18 -22.14 8.06
N ASP A 273 31.92 -21.15 7.57
CA ASP A 273 32.34 -19.99 8.34
C ASP A 273 31.14 -19.13 8.76
N ILE A 274 30.88 -19.05 10.06
CA ILE A 274 29.78 -18.26 10.63
C ILE A 274 30.01 -16.74 10.48
N TYR A 275 31.25 -16.31 10.24
CA TYR A 275 31.63 -14.92 10.01
C TYR A 275 31.74 -14.58 8.52
N GLY A 276 31.63 -15.59 7.65
CA GLY A 276 31.69 -15.39 6.20
C GLY A 276 30.37 -14.82 5.64
N ASP A 277 30.47 -13.98 4.61
CA ASP A 277 29.30 -13.55 3.85
C ASP A 277 28.81 -14.69 2.94
N ARG A 278 27.58 -15.14 3.17
CA ARG A 278 26.93 -16.23 2.41
C ARG A 278 25.80 -15.73 1.51
N LYS A 279 25.70 -14.42 1.34
CA LYS A 279 24.67 -13.83 0.51
C LYS A 279 24.97 -14.00 -0.97
N ALA A 280 23.99 -14.50 -1.72
CA ALA A 280 24.01 -14.50 -3.17
C ALA A 280 23.01 -13.45 -3.69
N VAL A 281 23.44 -12.68 -4.70
CA VAL A 281 22.55 -11.74 -5.40
C VAL A 281 21.57 -12.53 -6.25
N VAL A 282 20.30 -12.17 -6.18
CA VAL A 282 19.22 -12.75 -6.97
C VAL A 282 18.89 -11.80 -8.11
N GLU A 283 19.04 -12.26 -9.34
CA GLU A 283 18.59 -11.53 -10.51
C GLU A 283 17.07 -11.67 -10.68
N LEU A 284 16.38 -10.56 -10.79
CA LEU A 284 14.95 -10.49 -11.01
C LEU A 284 14.64 -9.72 -12.29
N PRO A 285 13.53 -10.02 -12.95
CA PRO A 285 13.07 -9.21 -14.07
C PRO A 285 12.81 -7.78 -13.58
N PRO A 286 13.06 -6.78 -14.44
CA PRO A 286 12.78 -5.39 -14.10
C PRO A 286 11.29 -5.19 -13.82
N MET A 287 10.97 -4.33 -12.87
CA MET A 287 9.60 -3.89 -12.64
C MET A 287 9.20 -2.90 -13.77
N ASN A 288 8.12 -3.19 -14.47
CA ASN A 288 7.61 -2.31 -15.54
C ASN A 288 7.05 -1.02 -14.94
N GLY A 289 5.77 -0.95 -14.63
CA GLY A 289 5.13 0.13 -13.88
C GLY A 289 5.00 -0.20 -12.41
N ARG A 290 4.94 0.84 -11.58
CA ARG A 290 4.84 0.69 -10.11
C ARG A 290 3.49 0.10 -9.68
N TYR A 291 2.44 0.31 -10.47
CA TYR A 291 1.07 -0.09 -10.19
C TYR A 291 0.51 -1.12 -11.16
N ASP A 292 1.29 -1.53 -12.17
CA ASP A 292 0.81 -2.38 -13.26
C ASP A 292 0.24 -3.70 -12.72
N GLU A 293 1.06 -4.50 -12.05
CA GLU A 293 0.60 -5.80 -11.53
C GLU A 293 -0.53 -5.68 -10.51
N LEU A 294 -0.56 -4.60 -9.72
CA LEU A 294 -1.63 -4.32 -8.76
C LEU A 294 -2.97 -4.12 -9.48
N LEU A 295 -3.00 -3.31 -10.55
CA LEU A 295 -4.22 -3.00 -11.30
C LEU A 295 -4.60 -4.14 -12.25
N LEU A 296 -3.63 -4.87 -12.80
CA LEU A 296 -3.90 -6.12 -13.55
C LEU A 296 -4.55 -7.17 -12.65
N ASP A 297 -4.10 -7.29 -11.41
CA ASP A 297 -4.71 -8.20 -10.43
C ASP A 297 -6.13 -7.76 -10.05
N PHE A 298 -6.35 -6.46 -9.86
CA PHE A 298 -7.68 -5.90 -9.66
C PHE A 298 -8.64 -6.26 -10.80
N ALA A 299 -8.19 -6.10 -12.06
CA ALA A 299 -9.00 -6.47 -13.21
C ALA A 299 -9.40 -7.95 -13.20
N ARG A 300 -8.47 -8.86 -12.89
CA ARG A 300 -8.75 -10.31 -12.78
C ARG A 300 -9.79 -10.61 -11.69
N CYS A 301 -9.67 -9.94 -10.54
CA CYS A 301 -10.64 -10.08 -9.45
C CYS A 301 -12.04 -9.55 -9.84
N VAL A 302 -12.11 -8.38 -10.47
CA VAL A 302 -13.39 -7.79 -10.95
C VAL A 302 -14.07 -8.69 -11.99
N ARG A 303 -13.29 -9.33 -12.85
CA ARG A 303 -13.80 -10.29 -13.87
C ARG A 303 -14.18 -11.65 -13.30
N GLY A 304 -13.91 -11.90 -12.02
CA GLY A 304 -14.13 -13.20 -11.39
C GLY A 304 -13.18 -14.30 -11.88
N GLU A 305 -12.06 -13.95 -12.50
CA GLU A 305 -11.02 -14.87 -12.95
C GLU A 305 -10.20 -15.44 -11.78
N LYS A 306 -10.22 -14.75 -10.67
CA LYS A 306 -9.63 -15.17 -9.39
C LYS A 306 -10.31 -14.49 -8.22
N GLU A 307 -10.16 -15.06 -7.03
CA GLU A 307 -10.51 -14.38 -5.79
C GLU A 307 -9.46 -13.32 -5.42
N ASN A 308 -9.88 -12.28 -4.70
CA ASN A 308 -8.95 -11.30 -4.16
C ASN A 308 -8.06 -12.00 -3.10
N PRO A 309 -6.73 -12.05 -3.29
CA PRO A 309 -5.82 -12.73 -2.36
C PRO A 309 -5.67 -12.01 -1.02
N PHE A 310 -6.14 -10.78 -0.95
CA PHE A 310 -6.18 -9.95 0.26
C PHE A 310 -7.65 -9.73 0.61
N ASP A 311 -8.20 -10.63 1.43
CA ASP A 311 -9.59 -10.58 1.84
C ASP A 311 -9.87 -9.43 2.82
N TYR A 312 -11.13 -9.24 3.16
CA TYR A 312 -11.55 -8.14 4.03
C TYR A 312 -10.99 -8.27 5.47
N GLU A 313 -10.80 -9.49 5.95
CA GLU A 313 -10.16 -9.77 7.25
C GLU A 313 -8.70 -9.34 7.24
N HIS A 314 -7.99 -9.64 6.16
CA HIS A 314 -6.61 -9.21 5.99
C HIS A 314 -6.50 -7.69 5.95
N GLU A 315 -7.35 -7.00 5.15
CA GLU A 315 -7.34 -5.55 5.07
C GLU A 315 -7.68 -4.89 6.42
N LEU A 316 -8.63 -5.45 7.17
CA LEU A 316 -8.95 -4.98 8.52
C LEU A 316 -7.78 -5.19 9.50
N LEU A 317 -7.11 -6.33 9.42
CA LEU A 317 -5.94 -6.63 10.24
C LEU A 317 -4.81 -5.63 10.00
N ILE A 318 -4.49 -5.35 8.73
CA ILE A 318 -3.47 -4.36 8.36
C ILE A 318 -3.83 -2.98 8.89
N HIS A 319 -5.10 -2.58 8.72
CA HIS A 319 -5.54 -1.26 9.16
C HIS A 319 -5.47 -1.12 10.68
N LYS A 320 -5.95 -2.11 11.45
CA LYS A 320 -5.81 -2.14 12.91
C LYS A 320 -4.35 -2.01 13.35
N ALA A 321 -3.46 -2.82 12.76
CA ALA A 321 -2.03 -2.78 13.08
C ALA A 321 -1.41 -1.41 12.73
N THR A 322 -1.82 -0.79 11.62
CA THR A 322 -1.37 0.55 11.21
C THR A 322 -1.80 1.61 12.22
N LEU A 323 -3.05 1.57 12.67
CA LEU A 323 -3.53 2.50 13.70
C LEU A 323 -2.79 2.30 15.03
N MET A 324 -2.59 1.04 15.49
CA MET A 324 -1.80 0.75 16.69
C MET A 324 -0.36 1.28 16.57
N ALA A 325 0.30 1.04 15.44
CA ALA A 325 1.65 1.52 15.16
C ALA A 325 1.73 3.06 15.10
N SER A 326 0.61 3.71 14.79
CA SER A 326 0.45 5.16 14.75
C SER A 326 0.03 5.77 16.09
N GLY A 327 0.00 4.97 17.16
CA GLY A 327 -0.27 5.42 18.51
C GLY A 327 -1.76 5.59 18.85
N PHE A 328 -2.67 4.97 18.08
CA PHE A 328 -4.07 4.88 18.47
C PHE A 328 -4.23 3.84 19.58
N GLU A 329 -4.97 4.24 20.62
CA GLU A 329 -5.26 3.40 21.78
C GLU A 329 -6.60 2.68 21.64
N ASN A 330 -6.82 1.65 22.48
CA ASN A 330 -8.09 0.90 22.56
C ASN A 330 -8.48 0.16 21.28
N ILE A 331 -7.49 -0.17 20.43
CA ILE A 331 -7.71 -1.03 19.27
C ILE A 331 -7.45 -2.49 19.70
N THR A 332 -8.41 -3.35 19.45
CA THR A 332 -8.32 -4.79 19.73
C THR A 332 -8.36 -5.60 18.43
N TRP A 333 -7.76 -6.80 18.49
CA TRP A 333 -7.75 -7.73 17.34
C TRP A 333 -9.14 -8.32 17.06
#